data_90b70e54e1b07d669701790292d7f6e1
#
_entry.id   90b70e54e1b07d669701790292d7f6e1
#
_cell.length_a   1.000
_cell.length_b   1.000
_cell.length_c   1.000
_cell.angle_alpha   90.00
_cell.angle_beta   90.00
_cell.angle_gamma   90.00
#
_symmetry.space_group_name_H-M   'P 1'
#
loop_
_entity.id
_entity.type
_entity.pdbx_description
1 polymer ?
#
loop_
_entity_poly.entity_id
_entity_poly.type
_entity_poly.pdbx_seq_one_letter_code
_entity_poly.pdbx_strand_id
1 'polypeptide(L)'
;VYTPHITKGDLFKTSGHLDWYADGMFPPMHLDEELDENGEVRKAGQDYYVKPMNCPMHNLIFASRGRSYRELPLRLFEFGTVYRYEKSGVIHGLTRARGFTQDDAHIYCTEDQLEEELTNVLNFIISLLRDYGLDDFYLELSTKDPNKFVGSDEIWEKSTSTLQRVAEASGLELVPDPAGAAFYGPKISVQARDAIGRTWQMSTVQLDFNLPERFGLEYTA
;
A
#
# COMPACT_ATOMS: atom_id res chain seq x y z
N VAL A 1 -4.66 -10.23 10.89
CA VAL A 1 -5.95 -10.34 10.19
C VAL A 1 -5.81 -11.21 8.96
N TYR A 2 -6.92 -11.58 8.31
CA TYR A 2 -6.95 -12.37 7.10
C TYR A 2 -8.09 -11.86 6.21
N THR A 3 -7.78 -11.31 5.05
CA THR A 3 -8.76 -10.61 4.21
C THR A 3 -9.10 -11.37 2.93
N PRO A 4 -10.32 -11.21 2.37
CA PRO A 4 -10.72 -11.88 1.14
C PRO A 4 -9.83 -11.53 -0.05
N HIS A 5 -9.55 -12.51 -0.90
CA HIS A 5 -8.79 -12.33 -2.13
C HIS A 5 -9.62 -11.74 -3.27
N ILE A 6 -10.93 -11.98 -3.25
CA ILE A 6 -11.90 -11.55 -4.26
C ILE A 6 -12.91 -10.63 -3.58
N THR A 7 -13.17 -9.48 -4.19
CA THR A 7 -14.12 -8.51 -3.63
C THR A 7 -14.85 -7.76 -4.75
N LYS A 8 -15.96 -7.11 -4.38
CA LYS A 8 -16.76 -6.29 -5.29
C LYS A 8 -15.98 -5.06 -5.76
N GLY A 9 -16.21 -4.66 -7.01
CA GLY A 9 -15.56 -3.50 -7.62
C GLY A 9 -15.79 -2.17 -6.90
N ASP A 10 -16.89 -2.04 -6.17
CA ASP A 10 -17.20 -0.82 -5.42
C ASP A 10 -16.16 -0.48 -4.36
N LEU A 11 -15.52 -1.49 -3.77
CA LEU A 11 -14.42 -1.26 -2.83
C LEU A 11 -13.23 -0.57 -3.51
N PHE A 12 -12.94 -0.97 -4.75
CA PHE A 12 -11.84 -0.38 -5.53
C PHE A 12 -12.19 0.96 -6.17
N LYS A 13 -13.48 1.27 -6.37
CA LYS A 13 -13.94 2.63 -6.67
C LYS A 13 -13.74 3.54 -5.46
N THR A 14 -14.17 3.11 -4.28
CA THR A 14 -13.99 3.87 -3.03
C THR A 14 -12.52 4.20 -2.78
N SER A 15 -11.65 3.21 -2.89
CA SER A 15 -10.21 3.39 -2.67
C SER A 15 -9.48 4.13 -3.81
N GLY A 16 -10.11 4.35 -4.96
CA GLY A 16 -9.52 4.99 -6.14
C GLY A 16 -8.62 4.10 -6.99
N HIS A 17 -8.52 2.81 -6.68
CA HIS A 17 -7.68 1.89 -7.46
C HIS A 17 -8.15 1.77 -8.91
N LEU A 18 -9.45 1.82 -9.19
CA LEU A 18 -9.97 1.75 -10.55
C LEU A 18 -9.68 3.03 -11.36
N ASP A 19 -9.47 4.17 -10.70
CA ASP A 19 -9.16 5.43 -11.37
C ASP A 19 -7.65 5.54 -11.68
N TRP A 20 -6.79 5.08 -10.76
CA TRP A 20 -5.35 5.36 -10.79
C TRP A 20 -4.45 4.14 -10.99
N TYR A 21 -4.99 2.92 -10.80
CA TYR A 21 -4.22 1.68 -10.82
C TYR A 21 -4.85 0.58 -11.68
N ALA A 22 -5.89 0.88 -12.46
CA ALA A 22 -6.64 -0.10 -13.27
C ALA A 22 -5.75 -0.95 -14.17
N ASP A 23 -4.71 -0.38 -14.79
CA ASP A 23 -3.76 -1.08 -15.66
C ASP A 23 -2.95 -2.16 -14.93
N GLY A 24 -2.81 -2.04 -13.61
CA GLY A 24 -2.14 -3.01 -12.74
C GLY A 24 -3.07 -4.06 -12.13
N MET A 25 -4.36 -3.99 -12.44
CA MET A 25 -5.36 -4.94 -11.93
C MET A 25 -5.71 -5.99 -12.98
N PHE A 26 -5.97 -7.23 -12.54
CA PHE A 26 -6.60 -8.21 -13.42
C PHE A 26 -7.99 -7.73 -13.85
N PRO A 27 -8.44 -8.07 -15.07
CA PRO A 27 -9.79 -7.74 -15.51
C PRO A 27 -10.85 -8.25 -14.52
N PRO A 28 -12.00 -7.57 -14.42
CA PRO A 28 -13.06 -8.02 -13.53
C PRO A 28 -13.66 -9.35 -13.97
N MET A 29 -14.15 -10.08 -12.99
CA MET A 29 -15.06 -11.19 -13.19
C MET A 29 -16.49 -10.66 -13.08
N HIS A 30 -17.24 -10.72 -14.16
CA HIS A 30 -18.63 -10.27 -14.19
C HIS A 30 -19.53 -11.44 -13.76
N LEU A 31 -20.22 -11.31 -12.63
CA LEU A 31 -21.00 -12.36 -12.00
C LEU A 31 -22.44 -11.89 -11.73
N ASP A 32 -23.33 -12.86 -11.53
CA ASP A 32 -24.70 -12.64 -11.09
C ASP A 32 -25.61 -11.88 -12.08
N GLU A 33 -25.24 -11.80 -13.36
CA GLU A 33 -26.12 -11.28 -14.40
C GLU A 33 -27.21 -12.31 -14.73
N GLU A 34 -28.46 -11.87 -14.74
CA GLU A 34 -29.59 -12.68 -15.15
C GLU A 34 -30.22 -12.08 -16.41
N LEU A 35 -30.36 -12.89 -17.45
CA LEU A 35 -31.08 -12.53 -18.68
C LEU A 35 -32.52 -13.07 -18.64
N ASP A 36 -33.44 -12.37 -19.29
CA ASP A 36 -34.79 -12.84 -19.52
C ASP A 36 -34.87 -13.80 -20.75
N GLU A 37 -36.08 -14.26 -21.07
CA GLU A 37 -36.33 -15.19 -22.18
C GLU A 37 -35.99 -14.58 -23.57
N ASN A 38 -35.84 -13.26 -23.65
CA ASN A 38 -35.52 -12.52 -24.87
C ASN A 38 -34.02 -12.19 -24.94
N GLY A 39 -33.22 -12.52 -23.89
CA GLY A 39 -31.83 -12.19 -23.79
C GLY A 39 -31.57 -10.77 -23.28
N GLU A 40 -32.57 -10.09 -22.74
CA GLU A 40 -32.42 -8.77 -22.13
C GLU A 40 -32.02 -8.91 -20.64
N VAL A 41 -31.21 -7.98 -20.13
CA VAL A 41 -30.72 -7.99 -18.76
C VAL A 41 -31.89 -7.76 -17.80
N ARG A 42 -32.31 -8.81 -17.11
CA ARG A 42 -33.31 -8.77 -16.04
C ARG A 42 -32.71 -8.28 -14.72
N LYS A 43 -31.49 -8.70 -14.44
CA LYS A 43 -30.72 -8.28 -13.27
C LYS A 43 -29.29 -7.97 -13.70
N ALA A 44 -28.84 -6.78 -13.39
CA ALA A 44 -27.48 -6.39 -13.69
C ALA A 44 -26.49 -7.20 -12.87
N GLY A 45 -25.44 -7.69 -13.52
CA GLY A 45 -24.35 -8.37 -12.88
C GLY A 45 -23.48 -7.40 -12.05
N GLN A 46 -22.54 -7.98 -11.34
CA GLN A 46 -21.58 -7.26 -10.52
C GLN A 46 -20.15 -7.63 -10.90
N ASP A 47 -19.28 -6.64 -10.92
CA ASP A 47 -17.85 -6.86 -11.14
C ASP A 47 -17.14 -7.20 -9.83
N TYR A 48 -16.42 -8.31 -9.86
CA TYR A 48 -15.53 -8.74 -8.81
C TYR A 48 -14.09 -8.71 -9.29
N TYR A 49 -13.17 -8.36 -8.41
CA TYR A 49 -11.74 -8.27 -8.71
C TYR A 49 -10.95 -9.11 -7.71
N VAL A 50 -9.84 -9.68 -8.16
CA VAL A 50 -8.78 -10.14 -7.26
C VAL A 50 -8.01 -8.93 -6.72
N LYS A 51 -7.71 -8.92 -5.44
CA LYS A 51 -7.10 -7.76 -4.78
C LYS A 51 -5.65 -7.50 -5.27
N PRO A 52 -5.35 -6.29 -5.73
CA PRO A 52 -3.97 -5.89 -6.06
C PRO A 52 -3.16 -5.44 -4.84
N MET A 53 -3.86 -5.09 -3.76
CA MET A 53 -3.32 -4.58 -2.49
C MET A 53 -4.27 -4.94 -1.35
N ASN A 54 -3.77 -5.00 -0.11
CA ASN A 54 -4.58 -5.30 1.09
C ASN A 54 -5.19 -4.04 1.74
N CYS A 55 -4.70 -2.85 1.40
CA CYS A 55 -5.09 -1.58 2.01
C CYS A 55 -6.61 -1.35 2.10
N PRO A 56 -7.42 -1.57 1.03
CA PRO A 56 -8.86 -1.32 1.10
C PRO A 56 -9.58 -2.16 2.15
N MET A 57 -9.15 -3.43 2.31
CA MET A 57 -9.75 -4.34 3.28
C MET A 57 -9.39 -3.96 4.71
N HIS A 58 -8.15 -3.55 4.97
CA HIS A 58 -7.72 -3.09 6.30
C HIS A 58 -8.48 -1.82 6.70
N ASN A 59 -8.73 -0.90 5.76
CA ASN A 59 -9.58 0.28 6.03
C ASN A 59 -11.02 -0.12 6.40
N LEU A 60 -11.61 -1.13 5.76
CA LEU A 60 -12.92 -1.66 6.16
C LEU A 60 -12.88 -2.29 7.56
N ILE A 61 -11.80 -2.97 7.94
CA ILE A 61 -11.64 -3.51 9.29
C ILE A 61 -11.58 -2.35 10.31
N PHE A 62 -10.85 -1.29 10.02
CA PHE A 62 -10.84 -0.09 10.87
C PHE A 62 -12.24 0.49 11.01
N ALA A 63 -12.95 0.71 9.91
CA ALA A 63 -14.29 1.29 9.85
C ALA A 63 -15.40 0.38 10.41
N SER A 64 -15.12 -0.91 10.66
CA SER A 64 -16.16 -1.89 11.04
C SER A 64 -16.84 -1.61 12.37
N ARG A 65 -16.28 -0.75 13.21
CA ARG A 65 -16.84 -0.27 14.49
C ARG A 65 -16.28 1.09 14.87
N GLY A 66 -16.93 1.76 15.81
CA GLY A 66 -16.39 2.98 16.43
C GLY A 66 -15.02 2.71 17.09
N ARG A 67 -14.12 3.65 16.95
CA ARG A 67 -12.77 3.61 17.50
C ARG A 67 -12.56 4.73 18.51
N SER A 68 -11.85 4.48 19.58
CA SER A 68 -11.37 5.52 20.49
C SER A 68 -9.92 5.88 20.15
N TYR A 69 -9.54 7.15 20.37
CA TYR A 69 -8.14 7.57 20.24
C TYR A 69 -7.18 6.73 21.10
N ARG A 70 -7.67 6.14 22.19
CA ARG A 70 -6.89 5.26 23.09
C ARG A 70 -6.52 3.91 22.46
N GLU A 71 -7.17 3.55 21.37
CA GLU A 71 -6.83 2.34 20.59
C GLU A 71 -5.73 2.60 19.55
N LEU A 72 -5.34 3.87 19.37
CA LEU A 72 -4.29 4.26 18.46
C LEU A 72 -2.93 4.33 19.17
N PRO A 73 -1.87 3.85 18.52
CA PRO A 73 -1.82 3.31 17.16
C PRO A 73 -2.42 1.91 17.05
N LEU A 74 -3.29 1.71 16.07
CA LEU A 74 -3.83 0.39 15.74
C LEU A 74 -3.02 -0.23 14.59
N ARG A 75 -2.40 -1.38 14.85
CA ARG A 75 -1.57 -2.07 13.87
C ARG A 75 -2.26 -3.34 13.40
N LEU A 76 -2.57 -3.40 12.09
CA LEU A 76 -3.14 -4.56 11.43
C LEU A 76 -2.06 -5.20 10.55
N PHE A 77 -1.84 -6.49 10.73
CA PHE A 77 -0.86 -7.28 9.99
C PHE A 77 -1.52 -8.46 9.28
N GLU A 78 -1.05 -8.76 8.07
CA GLU A 78 -1.51 -9.88 7.25
C GLU A 78 -0.34 -10.45 6.43
N PHE A 79 -0.20 -11.77 6.38
CA PHE A 79 0.47 -12.41 5.25
C PHE A 79 -0.52 -12.42 4.09
N GLY A 80 -0.54 -11.32 3.34
CA GLY A 80 -1.57 -11.03 2.35
C GLY A 80 -1.10 -11.39 0.94
N THR A 81 -1.78 -12.35 0.30
CA THR A 81 -1.54 -12.61 -1.12
C THR A 81 -2.27 -11.59 -1.96
N VAL A 82 -1.54 -10.94 -2.86
CA VAL A 82 -2.05 -9.95 -3.81
C VAL A 82 -1.80 -10.36 -5.24
N TYR A 83 -2.57 -9.80 -6.16
CA TYR A 83 -2.56 -10.16 -7.58
C TYR A 83 -2.42 -8.91 -8.43
N ARG A 84 -1.36 -8.84 -9.23
CA ARG A 84 -1.07 -7.70 -10.09
C ARG A 84 -0.94 -8.13 -11.53
N TYR A 85 -1.58 -7.41 -12.43
CA TYR A 85 -1.53 -7.69 -13.87
C TYR A 85 -0.21 -7.17 -14.44
N GLU A 86 0.85 -7.94 -14.21
CA GLU A 86 2.16 -7.63 -14.78
C GLU A 86 2.20 -8.01 -16.25
N LYS A 87 2.76 -7.14 -17.09
CA LYS A 87 2.99 -7.44 -18.52
C LYS A 87 3.97 -8.58 -18.65
N SER A 88 3.77 -9.44 -19.67
CA SER A 88 4.60 -10.65 -19.87
C SER A 88 6.10 -10.38 -19.90
N GLY A 89 6.54 -9.25 -20.48
CA GLY A 89 7.96 -8.90 -20.59
C GLY A 89 8.64 -8.45 -19.30
N VAL A 90 7.88 -8.23 -18.21
CA VAL A 90 8.44 -7.77 -16.93
C VAL A 90 8.44 -8.84 -15.84
N ILE A 91 7.84 -10.00 -16.10
CA ILE A 91 7.85 -11.12 -15.16
C ILE A 91 9.27 -11.69 -15.08
N HIS A 92 9.79 -11.83 -13.85
CA HIS A 92 11.15 -12.30 -13.62
C HIS A 92 11.24 -13.25 -12.42
N GLY A 93 11.16 -14.55 -12.68
CA GLY A 93 11.27 -15.59 -11.67
C GLY A 93 10.31 -15.37 -10.48
N LEU A 94 10.83 -15.49 -9.27
CA LEU A 94 10.08 -15.22 -8.03
C LEU A 94 10.10 -13.74 -7.62
N THR A 95 10.96 -12.93 -8.24
CA THR A 95 11.13 -11.52 -7.83
C THR A 95 10.06 -10.60 -8.40
N ARG A 96 9.42 -10.98 -9.51
CA ARG A 96 8.30 -10.26 -10.10
C ARG A 96 7.27 -11.21 -10.68
N ALA A 97 6.27 -11.54 -9.90
CA ALA A 97 5.19 -12.47 -10.22
C ALA A 97 3.84 -11.76 -10.25
N ARG A 98 2.85 -12.38 -10.88
CA ARG A 98 1.46 -11.89 -10.94
C ARG A 98 0.67 -12.14 -9.67
N GLY A 99 1.09 -13.08 -8.84
CA GLY A 99 0.53 -13.37 -7.53
C GLY A 99 1.66 -13.64 -6.54
N PHE A 100 1.66 -12.95 -5.41
CA PHE A 100 2.69 -13.11 -4.38
C PHE A 100 2.14 -12.72 -3.01
N THR A 101 2.78 -13.24 -1.97
CA THR A 101 2.39 -12.96 -0.59
C THR A 101 3.33 -11.92 0.01
N GLN A 102 2.74 -10.91 0.65
CA GLN A 102 3.45 -9.87 1.37
C GLN A 102 3.23 -10.05 2.88
N ASP A 103 4.25 -9.75 3.66
CA ASP A 103 4.15 -9.41 5.07
C ASP A 103 3.72 -7.94 5.16
N ASP A 104 2.43 -7.70 5.07
CA ASP A 104 1.83 -6.38 4.90
C ASP A 104 1.19 -5.90 6.20
N ALA A 105 1.45 -4.66 6.57
CA ALA A 105 0.88 -4.03 7.75
C ALA A 105 0.33 -2.64 7.43
N HIS A 106 -0.81 -2.31 8.06
CA HIS A 106 -1.39 -0.98 8.04
C HIS A 106 -1.49 -0.47 9.47
N ILE A 107 -0.85 0.66 9.73
CA ILE A 107 -0.78 1.29 11.04
C ILE A 107 -1.61 2.56 11.00
N TYR A 108 -2.66 2.59 11.79
CA TYR A 108 -3.52 3.74 11.97
C TYR A 108 -3.09 4.47 13.22
N CYS A 109 -2.64 5.69 13.09
CA CYS A 109 -2.14 6.51 14.19
C CYS A 109 -2.61 7.97 14.05
N THR A 110 -2.49 8.73 15.13
CA THR A 110 -2.68 10.17 15.08
C THR A 110 -1.42 10.86 14.53
N GLU A 111 -1.55 12.12 14.12
CA GLU A 111 -0.41 12.86 13.57
C GLU A 111 0.76 13.00 14.55
N ASP A 112 0.47 13.16 15.85
CA ASP A 112 1.49 13.25 16.90
C ASP A 112 2.23 11.93 17.17
N GLN A 113 1.63 10.78 16.83
CA GLN A 113 2.25 9.47 16.92
C GLN A 113 3.07 9.09 15.69
N LEU A 114 2.90 9.83 14.58
CA LEU A 114 3.37 9.43 13.27
C LEU A 114 4.88 9.22 13.19
N GLU A 115 5.67 10.16 13.68
CA GLU A 115 7.14 10.11 13.58
C GLU A 115 7.74 8.97 14.42
N GLU A 116 7.13 8.70 15.58
CA GLU A 116 7.50 7.57 16.43
C GLU A 116 7.17 6.23 15.75
N GLU A 117 5.98 6.09 15.18
CA GLU A 117 5.56 4.88 14.47
C GLU A 117 6.42 4.60 13.23
N LEU A 118 6.72 5.63 12.44
CA LEU A 118 7.61 5.49 11.29
C LEU A 118 9.03 5.04 11.69
N THR A 119 9.54 5.62 12.76
CA THR A 119 10.86 5.24 13.32
C THR A 119 10.87 3.80 13.80
N ASN A 120 9.84 3.39 14.53
CA ASN A 120 9.69 2.04 15.04
C ASN A 120 9.60 1.00 13.91
N VAL A 121 8.82 1.29 12.86
CA VAL A 121 8.68 0.41 11.70
C VAL A 121 9.99 0.30 10.93
N LEU A 122 10.68 1.41 10.68
CA LEU A 122 11.95 1.39 9.96
C LEU A 122 13.02 0.58 10.74
N ASN A 123 13.12 0.79 12.04
CA ASN A 123 14.04 0.03 12.90
C ASN A 123 13.69 -1.47 12.92
N PHE A 124 12.41 -1.81 12.99
CA PHE A 124 11.95 -3.19 12.91
C PHE A 124 12.35 -3.85 11.58
N ILE A 125 12.11 -3.18 10.45
CA ILE A 125 12.48 -3.67 9.12
C ILE A 125 13.99 -3.94 9.04
N ILE A 126 14.81 -2.99 9.45
CA ILE A 126 16.27 -3.13 9.41
C ILE A 126 16.74 -4.28 10.29
N SER A 127 16.17 -4.41 11.50
CA SER A 127 16.49 -5.52 12.40
C SER A 127 16.12 -6.87 11.80
N LEU A 128 14.91 -6.98 11.25
CA LEU A 128 14.42 -8.21 10.62
C LEU A 128 15.29 -8.63 9.42
N LEU A 129 15.66 -7.68 8.57
CA LEU A 129 16.51 -7.98 7.41
C LEU A 129 17.92 -8.41 7.82
N ARG A 130 18.46 -7.85 8.91
CA ARG A 130 19.73 -8.31 9.50
C ARG A 130 19.64 -9.73 10.02
N ASP A 131 18.52 -10.12 10.62
CA ASP A 131 18.28 -11.50 11.07
C ASP A 131 18.28 -12.50 9.90
N TYR A 132 17.95 -12.05 8.68
CA TYR A 132 18.10 -12.81 7.43
C TYR A 132 19.52 -12.75 6.83
N GLY A 133 20.46 -12.08 7.48
CA GLY A 133 21.85 -11.95 7.02
C GLY A 133 22.09 -10.90 5.96
N LEU A 134 21.19 -9.94 5.82
CA LEU A 134 21.36 -8.78 4.95
C LEU A 134 21.85 -7.60 5.79
N ASP A 135 23.03 -7.06 5.46
CA ASP A 135 23.67 -5.98 6.22
C ASP A 135 23.97 -4.72 5.41
N ASP A 136 23.98 -4.83 4.08
CA ASP A 136 24.27 -3.71 3.19
C ASP A 136 22.98 -3.10 2.65
N PHE A 137 22.53 -2.01 3.30
CA PHE A 137 21.29 -1.29 2.99
C PHE A 137 21.54 0.15 2.64
N TYR A 138 20.65 0.70 1.83
CA TYR A 138 20.41 2.13 1.70
C TYR A 138 18.91 2.40 1.60
N LEU A 139 18.52 3.64 1.82
CA LEU A 139 17.13 4.08 1.74
C LEU A 139 16.91 4.90 0.47
N GLU A 140 15.79 4.70 -0.18
CA GLU A 140 15.31 5.60 -1.24
C GLU A 140 14.07 6.34 -0.77
N LEU A 141 14.11 7.67 -0.84
CA LEU A 141 12.95 8.52 -0.59
C LEU A 141 12.27 8.86 -1.90
N SER A 142 11.16 8.20 -2.16
CA SER A 142 10.34 8.46 -3.35
C SER A 142 9.37 9.60 -3.09
N THR A 143 9.43 10.61 -3.96
CA THR A 143 8.63 11.83 -3.85
C THR A 143 7.57 11.91 -4.93
N LYS A 144 6.69 12.92 -4.83
CA LYS A 144 5.53 13.15 -5.68
C LYS A 144 5.87 13.21 -7.17
N ASP A 145 5.12 12.48 -8.00
CA ASP A 145 5.04 12.74 -9.43
C ASP A 145 4.07 13.91 -9.67
N PRO A 146 4.54 15.06 -10.21
CA PRO A 146 3.69 16.22 -10.41
C PRO A 146 2.51 15.99 -11.38
N ASN A 147 2.56 14.94 -12.19
CA ASN A 147 1.52 14.61 -13.17
C ASN A 147 0.56 13.51 -12.67
N LYS A 148 0.88 12.84 -11.56
CA LYS A 148 0.10 11.68 -11.10
C LYS A 148 0.07 11.60 -9.58
N PHE A 149 -0.75 12.44 -8.96
CA PHE A 149 -0.93 12.42 -7.50
C PHE A 149 -2.35 12.82 -7.08
N VAL A 150 -2.73 12.47 -5.87
CA VAL A 150 -3.95 12.91 -5.19
C VAL A 150 -3.59 13.60 -3.88
N GLY A 151 -4.51 14.43 -3.37
CA GLY A 151 -4.27 15.24 -2.17
C GLY A 151 -3.67 16.62 -2.47
N SER A 152 -3.45 17.43 -1.43
CA SER A 152 -2.89 18.76 -1.56
C SER A 152 -1.35 18.76 -1.53
N ASP A 153 -0.75 19.78 -2.10
CA ASP A 153 0.70 19.97 -2.05
C ASP A 153 1.22 20.05 -0.61
N GLU A 154 0.46 20.67 0.28
CA GLU A 154 0.81 20.80 1.71
C GLU A 154 0.91 19.45 2.42
N ILE A 155 -0.04 18.55 2.16
CA ILE A 155 -0.03 17.17 2.69
C ILE A 155 1.21 16.43 2.18
N TRP A 156 1.52 16.57 0.89
CA TRP A 156 2.69 15.93 0.30
C TRP A 156 4.01 16.46 0.86
N GLU A 157 4.13 17.77 1.04
CA GLU A 157 5.31 18.39 1.63
C GLU A 157 5.51 17.96 3.08
N LYS A 158 4.44 17.98 3.88
CA LYS A 158 4.44 17.50 5.27
C LYS A 158 4.85 16.04 5.35
N SER A 159 4.25 15.20 4.53
CA SER A 159 4.52 13.75 4.51
C SER A 159 5.96 13.45 4.10
N THR A 160 6.42 14.08 3.02
CA THR A 160 7.79 13.90 2.51
C THR A 160 8.82 14.36 3.55
N SER A 161 8.64 15.54 4.15
CA SER A 161 9.56 16.04 5.16
C SER A 161 9.60 15.17 6.41
N THR A 162 8.48 14.58 6.81
CA THR A 162 8.43 13.65 7.95
C THR A 162 9.20 12.36 7.63
N LEU A 163 8.96 11.74 6.48
CA LEU A 163 9.71 10.55 6.05
C LEU A 163 11.20 10.85 5.91
N GLN A 164 11.57 12.02 5.38
CA GLN A 164 12.96 12.43 5.25
C GLN A 164 13.66 12.51 6.60
N ARG A 165 13.06 13.16 7.61
CA ARG A 165 13.64 13.24 8.97
C ARG A 165 13.84 11.86 9.58
N VAL A 166 12.87 10.96 9.44
CA VAL A 166 12.98 9.58 9.95
C VAL A 166 14.09 8.82 9.24
N ALA A 167 14.20 8.96 7.92
CA ALA A 167 15.24 8.31 7.14
C ALA A 167 16.64 8.82 7.51
N GLU A 168 16.81 10.14 7.61
CA GLU A 168 18.09 10.76 8.02
C GLU A 168 18.52 10.36 9.45
N ALA A 169 17.54 10.26 10.37
CA ALA A 169 17.80 9.83 11.75
C ALA A 169 18.26 8.36 11.86
N SER A 170 17.96 7.53 10.87
CA SER A 170 18.41 6.12 10.83
C SER A 170 19.92 5.95 10.66
N GLY A 171 20.60 6.98 10.15
CA GLY A 171 22.04 6.96 9.85
C GLY A 171 22.41 6.13 8.60
N LEU A 172 21.45 5.62 7.85
CA LEU A 172 21.67 4.96 6.57
C LEU A 172 21.82 5.97 5.44
N GLU A 173 22.50 5.57 4.37
CA GLU A 173 22.56 6.36 3.13
C GLU A 173 21.14 6.62 2.62
N LEU A 174 20.80 7.87 2.33
CA LEU A 174 19.51 8.27 1.78
C LEU A 174 19.66 8.78 0.36
N VAL A 175 19.02 8.09 -0.59
CA VAL A 175 19.05 8.43 -2.01
C VAL A 175 17.68 9.00 -2.41
N PRO A 176 17.63 10.16 -3.11
CA PRO A 176 16.38 10.68 -3.62
C PRO A 176 15.88 9.88 -4.83
N ASP A 177 14.58 9.60 -4.87
CA ASP A 177 13.86 9.00 -6.00
C ASP A 177 12.72 9.95 -6.44
N PRO A 178 13.02 10.95 -7.28
CA PRO A 178 12.03 11.91 -7.74
C PRO A 178 10.93 11.24 -8.58
N ALA A 179 9.66 11.55 -8.28
CA ALA A 179 8.48 11.01 -8.97
C ALA A 179 8.28 9.49 -8.83
N GLY A 180 9.02 8.81 -7.95
CA GLY A 180 8.89 7.37 -7.72
C GLY A 180 7.83 6.98 -6.71
N ALA A 181 7.15 7.94 -6.09
CA ALA A 181 6.10 7.66 -5.11
C ALA A 181 4.84 7.06 -5.74
N ALA A 182 4.03 6.40 -4.90
CA ALA A 182 2.68 6.05 -5.28
C ALA A 182 1.81 7.31 -5.43
N PHE A 183 0.71 7.22 -6.18
CA PHE A 183 -0.17 8.37 -6.43
C PHE A 183 -0.78 8.96 -5.15
N TYR A 184 -0.83 8.20 -4.07
CA TYR A 184 -1.48 8.57 -2.80
C TYR A 184 -0.52 8.99 -1.68
N GLY A 185 0.79 8.81 -1.83
CA GLY A 185 1.73 9.25 -0.80
C GLY A 185 3.20 8.92 -1.06
N PRO A 186 4.11 9.66 -0.41
CA PRO A 186 5.55 9.40 -0.46
C PRO A 186 5.92 8.11 0.28
N LYS A 187 7.08 7.57 -0.02
CA LYS A 187 7.56 6.33 0.60
C LYS A 187 9.07 6.33 0.81
N ILE A 188 9.49 5.56 1.81
CA ILE A 188 10.87 5.10 1.96
C ILE A 188 10.92 3.66 1.46
N SER A 189 11.79 3.36 0.50
CA SER A 189 12.11 2.00 0.10
C SER A 189 13.44 1.58 0.74
N VAL A 190 13.44 0.42 1.41
CA VAL A 190 14.68 -0.18 1.93
C VAL A 190 15.28 -1.05 0.85
N GLN A 191 16.42 -0.66 0.35
CA GLN A 191 17.17 -1.35 -0.70
C GLN A 191 18.31 -2.15 -0.06
N ALA A 192 18.44 -3.42 -0.45
CA ALA A 192 19.55 -4.27 -0.04
C ALA A 192 20.42 -4.65 -1.23
N ARG A 193 21.75 -4.72 -1.02
CA ARG A 193 22.69 -5.20 -2.03
C ARG A 193 22.99 -6.67 -1.79
N ASP A 194 22.92 -7.47 -2.84
CA ASP A 194 23.31 -8.87 -2.78
C ASP A 194 24.84 -9.05 -2.93
N ALA A 195 25.31 -10.28 -2.73
CA ALA A 195 26.73 -10.61 -2.75
C ALA A 195 27.45 -10.31 -4.06
N ILE A 196 26.72 -10.07 -5.17
CA ILE A 196 27.28 -9.69 -6.48
C ILE A 196 26.96 -8.25 -6.85
N GLY A 197 26.51 -7.45 -5.87
CA GLY A 197 26.30 -6.00 -6.01
C GLY A 197 24.98 -5.59 -6.69
N ARG A 198 24.02 -6.50 -6.89
CA ARG A 198 22.70 -6.13 -7.40
C ARG A 198 21.84 -5.60 -6.26
N THR A 199 21.02 -4.61 -6.57
CA THR A 199 20.10 -3.99 -5.62
C THR A 199 18.71 -4.60 -5.72
N TRP A 200 18.09 -4.83 -4.56
CA TRP A 200 16.75 -5.37 -4.43
C TRP A 200 15.94 -4.53 -3.43
N GLN A 201 14.76 -4.12 -3.84
CA GLN A 201 13.82 -3.50 -2.90
C GLN A 201 13.26 -4.59 -1.99
N MET A 202 13.54 -4.48 -0.71
CA MET A 202 13.14 -5.48 0.29
C MET A 202 11.86 -5.07 1.03
N SER A 203 11.76 -3.81 1.44
CA SER A 203 10.62 -3.32 2.20
C SER A 203 10.27 -1.89 1.81
N THR A 204 9.04 -1.49 2.14
CA THR A 204 8.54 -0.14 1.90
C THR A 204 7.85 0.37 3.16
N VAL A 205 8.16 1.60 3.56
CA VAL A 205 7.40 2.37 4.55
C VAL A 205 6.70 3.51 3.83
N GLN A 206 5.39 3.52 3.84
CA GLN A 206 4.59 4.45 3.06
C GLN A 206 3.62 5.23 3.93
N LEU A 207 3.50 6.53 3.64
CA LEU A 207 2.60 7.42 4.35
C LEU A 207 1.41 7.74 3.46
N ASP A 208 0.20 7.49 3.95
CA ASP A 208 -1.04 7.67 3.21
C ASP A 208 -2.08 8.43 4.04
N PHE A 209 -2.42 9.64 3.59
CA PHE A 209 -3.51 10.45 4.14
C PHE A 209 -4.80 10.37 3.32
N ASN A 210 -4.76 9.77 2.15
CA ASN A 210 -5.88 9.76 1.21
C ASN A 210 -6.88 8.64 1.48
N LEU A 211 -6.40 7.42 1.73
CA LEU A 211 -7.30 6.30 1.98
C LEU A 211 -8.15 6.49 3.24
N PRO A 212 -7.61 6.98 4.37
CA PRO A 212 -8.44 7.27 5.54
C PRO A 212 -9.59 8.24 5.23
N GLU A 213 -9.34 9.31 4.49
CA GLU A 213 -10.36 10.26 4.06
C GLU A 213 -11.39 9.62 3.12
N ARG A 214 -10.95 8.89 2.10
CA ARG A 214 -11.83 8.21 1.13
C ARG A 214 -12.74 7.17 1.77
N PHE A 215 -12.29 6.52 2.83
CA PHE A 215 -13.08 5.56 3.61
C PHE A 215 -13.84 6.20 4.76
N GLY A 216 -13.75 7.52 4.95
CA GLY A 216 -14.39 8.22 6.05
C GLY A 216 -14.00 7.66 7.41
N LEU A 217 -12.72 7.36 7.62
CA LEU A 217 -12.25 6.79 8.87
C LEU A 217 -12.27 7.85 9.97
N GLU A 218 -12.88 7.49 11.10
CA GLU A 218 -13.05 8.38 12.25
C GLU A 218 -12.68 7.67 13.54
N TYR A 219 -12.28 8.45 14.53
CA TYR A 219 -12.12 8.01 15.91
C TYR A 219 -12.69 9.05 16.87
N THR A 220 -13.11 8.61 18.05
CA THR A 220 -13.58 9.49 19.12
C THR A 220 -12.39 9.93 19.97
N ALA A 221 -12.21 11.25 20.11
CA ALA A 221 -11.18 11.88 20.94
C ALA A 221 -11.52 11.82 22.45
#